data_1076936202f4e0511994e7d737768cc8
#
_entry.id   1076936202f4e0511994e7d737768cc8
#
_cell.length_a   1.000
_cell.length_b   1.000
_cell.length_c   1.000
_cell.angle_alpha   90.00
_cell.angle_beta   90.00
_cell.angle_gamma   90.00
#
_symmetry.space_group_name_H-M   'P 1'
#
loop_
_entity.id
_entity.type
_entity.pdbx_description
1 polymer ?
#
loop_
_entity_poly.entity_id
_entity_poly.type
_entity_poly.pdbx_seq_one_letter_code
_entity_poly.pdbx_strand_id
1 'polypeptide(L)'
;IAVCIRNEDMAAVIPPLARLLDGLEAAGCGDRFVLWFLSDTQDAAHAAAEDAALAAFAAARAGRPIPVRWRRRTDNTGFKAGNVMEFLDNHAGEAEFFLCLDADSEMTAEAVLRLVTAMEADPKLAILQQLIVGRPASAAFPRLFQFGMRAAMRSWATGQAWWQADEGPYWGHNALIRIAPFREHGKLERLPDGSMILSHDQVEAVRLHAAGWKVRCLPEEDGSMEGNPPAMPEFIRRDQRWAAGNMQYFALLRLPGMTAMGRWQLLQAILLFFGAPLWLLVLVAALLNVLTGGAAGTP
;
A
#
# COMPACT_ATOMS: atom_id res chain seq x y z
N ILE A 1 -2.74 11.34 9.66
CA ILE A 1 -2.08 11.07 8.38
C ILE A 1 -0.67 10.60 8.71
N ALA A 2 -0.27 9.41 8.27
CA ALA A 2 1.04 8.82 8.55
C ALA A 2 1.76 8.52 7.23
N VAL A 3 2.93 9.14 7.02
CA VAL A 3 3.74 9.01 5.81
C VAL A 3 5.02 8.27 6.16
N CYS A 4 5.22 7.08 5.57
CA CYS A 4 6.43 6.30 5.75
C CYS A 4 7.53 6.82 4.81
N ILE A 5 8.70 7.18 5.36
CA ILE A 5 9.84 7.69 4.60
C ILE A 5 11.13 6.96 4.95
N ARG A 6 12.01 6.79 3.96
CA ARG A 6 13.33 6.20 4.13
C ARG A 6 14.28 6.63 3.02
N ASN A 7 15.20 7.54 3.31
CA ASN A 7 16.15 8.12 2.35
C ASN A 7 15.46 8.81 1.16
N GLU A 8 14.32 9.44 1.40
CA GLU A 8 13.51 10.05 0.35
C GLU A 8 13.98 11.49 0.03
N ASP A 9 13.76 11.91 -1.21
CA ASP A 9 13.88 13.32 -1.57
C ASP A 9 12.67 14.11 -1.05
N MET A 10 12.86 14.83 0.04
CA MET A 10 11.80 15.60 0.67
C MET A 10 11.22 16.71 -0.23
N ALA A 11 11.98 17.16 -1.24
CA ALA A 11 11.46 18.10 -2.23
C ALA A 11 10.35 17.48 -3.11
N ALA A 12 10.35 16.16 -3.27
CA ALA A 12 9.27 15.44 -3.96
C ALA A 12 8.11 15.05 -3.01
N VAL A 13 8.42 14.74 -1.74
CA VAL A 13 7.43 14.25 -0.74
C VAL A 13 6.55 15.37 -0.20
N ILE A 14 7.11 16.52 0.15
CA ILE A 14 6.38 17.60 0.85
C ILE A 14 5.30 18.26 0.00
N PRO A 15 5.49 18.61 -1.28
CA PRO A 15 4.49 19.38 -2.03
C PRO A 15 3.11 18.71 -2.18
N PRO A 16 2.99 17.39 -2.49
CA PRO A 16 1.69 16.73 -2.50
C PRO A 16 0.99 16.76 -1.13
N LEU A 17 1.74 16.55 -0.06
CA LEU A 17 1.21 16.59 1.30
C LEU A 17 0.74 18.01 1.67
N ALA A 18 1.49 19.04 1.31
CA ALA A 18 1.08 20.42 1.54
C ALA A 18 -0.27 20.71 0.87
N ARG A 19 -0.47 20.29 -0.39
CA ARG A 19 -1.76 20.43 -1.10
C ARG A 19 -2.90 19.68 -0.39
N LEU A 20 -2.64 18.46 0.08
CA LEU A 20 -3.61 17.69 0.86
C LEU A 20 -4.02 18.44 2.13
N LEU A 21 -3.04 18.91 2.92
CA LEU A 21 -3.32 19.66 4.14
C LEU A 21 -4.09 20.95 3.87
N ASP A 22 -3.70 21.69 2.83
CA ASP A 22 -4.40 22.93 2.43
C ASP A 22 -5.86 22.66 2.05
N GLY A 23 -6.12 21.54 1.35
CA GLY A 23 -7.48 21.13 1.00
C GLY A 23 -8.33 20.74 2.22
N LEU A 24 -7.75 20.00 3.18
CA LEU A 24 -8.44 19.64 4.43
C LEU A 24 -8.76 20.86 5.30
N GLU A 25 -7.85 21.83 5.38
CA GLU A 25 -8.07 23.09 6.08
C GLU A 25 -9.13 23.94 5.38
N ALA A 26 -9.09 24.02 4.06
CA ALA A 26 -10.10 24.72 3.28
C ALA A 26 -11.51 24.10 3.41
N ALA A 27 -11.59 22.80 3.63
CA ALA A 27 -12.82 22.09 3.97
C ALA A 27 -13.30 22.30 5.41
N GLY A 28 -12.56 23.06 6.24
CA GLY A 28 -12.92 23.33 7.63
C GLY A 28 -12.69 22.17 8.60
N CYS A 29 -11.89 21.16 8.20
CA CYS A 29 -11.67 19.95 8.96
C CYS A 29 -10.24 19.85 9.55
N GLY A 30 -9.45 20.95 9.50
CA GLY A 30 -8.04 20.91 9.86
C GLY A 30 -7.76 20.49 11.30
N ASP A 31 -8.60 20.86 12.24
CA ASP A 31 -8.50 20.52 13.67
C ASP A 31 -8.66 19.01 13.97
N ARG A 32 -9.19 18.25 13.01
CA ARG A 32 -9.38 16.79 13.12
C ARG A 32 -8.19 15.98 12.64
N PHE A 33 -7.14 16.61 12.10
CA PHE A 33 -6.01 15.93 11.48
C PHE A 33 -4.68 16.32 12.12
N VAL A 34 -3.74 15.39 12.05
CA VAL A 34 -2.32 15.61 12.33
C VAL A 34 -1.51 14.88 11.27
N LEU A 35 -0.45 15.51 10.76
CA LEU A 35 0.49 14.87 9.84
C LEU A 35 1.70 14.35 10.62
N TRP A 36 2.01 13.07 10.42
CA TRP A 36 3.20 12.42 10.94
C TRP A 36 4.08 11.88 9.81
N PHE A 37 5.38 12.17 9.89
CA PHE A 37 6.40 11.48 9.10
C PHE A 37 7.04 10.39 9.95
N LEU A 38 7.02 9.16 9.44
CA LEU A 38 7.51 7.96 10.10
C LEU A 38 8.82 7.55 9.42
N SER A 39 9.94 8.04 9.93
CA SER A 39 11.25 7.85 9.29
C SER A 39 11.93 6.55 9.73
N ASP A 40 12.43 5.82 8.73
CA ASP A 40 13.34 4.68 8.86
C ASP A 40 14.73 4.97 8.26
N THR A 41 15.04 6.25 8.02
CA THR A 41 16.32 6.70 7.48
C THR A 41 17.43 6.47 8.49
N GLN A 42 18.43 5.65 8.13
CA GLN A 42 19.58 5.31 8.96
C GLN A 42 20.86 6.04 8.51
N ASP A 43 20.94 6.44 7.25
CA ASP A 43 22.08 7.20 6.72
C ASP A 43 22.11 8.61 7.31
N ALA A 44 23.23 9.00 7.91
CA ALA A 44 23.34 10.25 8.66
C ALA A 44 23.17 11.50 7.78
N ALA A 45 23.64 11.46 6.51
CA ALA A 45 23.52 12.60 5.61
C ALA A 45 22.07 12.79 5.15
N HIS A 46 21.39 11.70 4.76
CA HIS A 46 19.97 11.73 4.43
C HIS A 46 19.12 12.13 5.65
N ALA A 47 19.44 11.63 6.84
CA ALA A 47 18.74 11.97 8.07
C ALA A 47 18.83 13.47 8.40
N ALA A 48 19.99 14.06 8.26
CA ALA A 48 20.18 15.50 8.50
C ALA A 48 19.41 16.37 7.47
N ALA A 49 19.44 15.98 6.20
CA ALA A 49 18.68 16.67 5.14
C ALA A 49 17.16 16.55 5.36
N GLU A 50 16.68 15.35 5.76
CA GLU A 50 15.29 15.07 6.10
C GLU A 50 14.84 15.93 7.27
N ASP A 51 15.60 15.97 8.38
CA ASP A 51 15.26 16.77 9.56
C ASP A 51 15.19 18.27 9.23
N ALA A 52 16.14 18.78 8.44
CA ALA A 52 16.14 20.18 8.01
C ALA A 52 14.89 20.52 7.17
N ALA A 53 14.53 19.65 6.22
CA ALA A 53 13.35 19.84 5.37
C ALA A 53 12.05 19.78 6.17
N LEU A 54 11.93 18.83 7.10
CA LEU A 54 10.74 18.67 7.96
C LEU A 54 10.60 19.83 8.95
N ALA A 55 11.70 20.30 9.52
CA ALA A 55 11.69 21.49 10.40
C ALA A 55 11.26 22.74 9.62
N ALA A 56 11.78 22.94 8.40
CA ALA A 56 11.36 24.05 7.55
C ALA A 56 9.89 23.96 7.17
N PHE A 57 9.40 22.78 6.84
CA PHE A 57 7.98 22.55 6.50
C PHE A 57 7.08 22.81 7.71
N ALA A 58 7.44 22.30 8.90
CA ALA A 58 6.69 22.55 10.13
C ALA A 58 6.66 24.04 10.50
N ALA A 59 7.79 24.76 10.35
CA ALA A 59 7.86 26.19 10.58
C ALA A 59 6.98 26.99 9.59
N ALA A 60 6.96 26.62 8.33
CA ALA A 60 6.10 27.25 7.32
C ALA A 60 4.60 27.03 7.58
N ARG A 61 4.26 26.01 8.37
CA ARG A 61 2.87 25.74 8.78
C ARG A 61 2.56 26.14 10.24
N ALA A 62 3.45 26.84 10.89
CA ALA A 62 3.23 27.30 12.26
C ALA A 62 1.95 28.14 12.38
N GLY A 63 1.11 27.83 13.36
CA GLY A 63 -0.18 28.51 13.58
C GLY A 63 -1.32 28.02 12.68
N ARG A 64 -1.08 27.08 11.77
CA ARG A 64 -2.15 26.43 10.98
C ARG A 64 -2.81 25.29 11.78
N PRO A 65 -4.07 24.94 11.45
CA PRO A 65 -4.84 23.94 12.20
C PRO A 65 -4.19 22.55 12.26
N ILE A 66 -3.55 22.09 11.16
CA ILE A 66 -2.96 20.75 11.08
C ILE A 66 -1.50 20.79 11.52
N PRO A 67 -1.14 20.23 12.69
CA PRO A 67 0.25 20.16 13.14
C PRO A 67 1.04 19.15 12.32
N VAL A 68 2.33 19.45 12.08
CA VAL A 68 3.29 18.55 11.42
C VAL A 68 4.24 18.02 12.49
N ARG A 69 4.36 16.70 12.54
CA ARG A 69 5.21 15.97 13.49
C ARG A 69 6.04 14.93 12.75
N TRP A 70 7.16 14.53 13.32
CA TRP A 70 7.97 13.41 12.79
C TRP A 70 8.69 12.70 13.92
N ARG A 71 9.05 11.45 13.63
CA ARG A 71 9.93 10.66 14.47
C ARG A 71 10.78 9.74 13.58
N ARG A 72 11.98 9.38 14.04
CA ARG A 72 12.87 8.43 13.38
C ARG A 72 13.15 7.26 14.31
N ARG A 73 13.05 6.03 13.79
CA ARG A 73 13.45 4.85 14.53
C ARG A 73 14.97 4.67 14.48
N THR A 74 15.53 4.04 15.52
CA THR A 74 16.97 3.69 15.58
C THR A 74 17.30 2.46 14.75
N ASP A 75 16.33 1.58 14.51
CA ASP A 75 16.41 0.43 13.62
C ASP A 75 15.14 0.35 12.76
N ASN A 76 15.14 -0.47 11.70
CA ASN A 76 13.96 -0.68 10.88
C ASN A 76 13.42 -2.11 10.96
N THR A 77 13.45 -2.69 12.14
CA THR A 77 12.86 -4.02 12.40
C THR A 77 11.41 -4.08 11.95
N GLY A 78 11.04 -5.09 11.17
CA GLY A 78 9.72 -5.24 10.59
C GLY A 78 9.44 -4.31 9.40
N PHE A 79 10.44 -3.59 8.91
CA PHE A 79 10.31 -2.68 7.76
C PHE A 79 9.13 -1.70 7.94
N LYS A 80 8.36 -1.44 6.88
CA LYS A 80 7.20 -0.55 6.93
C LYS A 80 6.13 -1.00 7.92
N ALA A 81 5.79 -2.29 7.96
CA ALA A 81 4.80 -2.81 8.92
C ALA A 81 5.23 -2.58 10.36
N GLY A 82 6.50 -2.85 10.69
CA GLY A 82 7.06 -2.56 12.00
C GLY A 82 7.10 -1.07 12.32
N ASN A 83 7.37 -0.22 11.31
CA ASN A 83 7.35 1.23 11.44
C ASN A 83 5.95 1.75 11.80
N VAL A 84 4.95 1.32 11.05
CA VAL A 84 3.54 1.69 11.30
C VAL A 84 3.09 1.17 12.67
N MET A 85 3.35 -0.08 12.99
CA MET A 85 2.88 -0.69 14.23
C MET A 85 3.50 -0.01 15.47
N GLU A 86 4.82 0.28 15.43
CA GLU A 86 5.50 1.01 16.51
C GLU A 86 4.90 2.41 16.70
N PHE A 87 4.61 3.11 15.59
CA PHE A 87 3.93 4.40 15.64
C PHE A 87 2.54 4.29 16.28
N LEU A 88 1.75 3.31 15.88
CA LEU A 88 0.40 3.12 16.42
C LEU A 88 0.44 2.79 17.93
N ASP A 89 1.41 2.00 18.37
CA ASP A 89 1.54 1.62 19.78
C ASP A 89 1.99 2.79 20.66
N ASN A 90 2.84 3.72 20.16
CA ASN A 90 3.52 4.70 21.00
C ASN A 90 3.14 6.16 20.73
N HIS A 91 2.64 6.49 19.53
CA HIS A 91 2.50 7.89 19.09
C HIS A 91 1.12 8.27 18.54
N ALA A 92 0.26 7.33 18.22
CA ALA A 92 -1.05 7.60 17.63
C ALA A 92 -2.01 8.30 18.61
N GLY A 93 -1.76 8.22 19.92
CA GLY A 93 -2.58 8.87 20.94
C GLY A 93 -4.03 8.39 20.91
N GLU A 94 -4.98 9.32 20.92
CA GLU A 94 -6.42 9.07 20.91
C GLU A 94 -7.02 9.06 19.48
N ALA A 95 -6.18 9.07 18.43
CA ALA A 95 -6.67 9.04 17.09
C ALA A 95 -7.45 7.75 16.80
N GLU A 96 -8.62 7.88 16.18
CA GLU A 96 -9.46 6.73 15.83
C GLU A 96 -9.00 6.07 14.53
N PHE A 97 -8.57 6.88 13.58
CA PHE A 97 -8.12 6.43 12.26
C PHE A 97 -6.71 6.89 11.95
N PHE A 98 -6.03 6.16 11.07
CA PHE A 98 -4.85 6.68 10.40
C PHE A 98 -4.94 6.46 8.89
N LEU A 99 -4.55 7.47 8.13
CA LEU A 99 -4.37 7.39 6.70
C LEU A 99 -2.92 6.97 6.43
N CYS A 100 -2.72 5.76 5.91
CA CYS A 100 -1.41 5.23 5.58
C CYS A 100 -0.98 5.72 4.18
N LEU A 101 0.12 6.45 4.10
CA LEU A 101 0.70 6.93 2.84
C LEU A 101 2.15 6.47 2.69
N ASP A 102 2.55 6.19 1.46
CA ASP A 102 3.95 6.06 1.07
C ASP A 102 4.52 7.43 0.70
N ALA A 103 5.84 7.56 0.61
CA ALA A 103 6.51 8.80 0.30
C ALA A 103 6.14 9.38 -1.09
N ASP A 104 5.74 8.51 -2.02
CA ASP A 104 5.30 8.86 -3.37
C ASP A 104 3.77 8.91 -3.54
N SER A 105 3.02 8.72 -2.44
CA SER A 105 1.56 8.84 -2.43
C SER A 105 1.10 10.28 -2.62
N GLU A 106 0.02 10.45 -3.35
CA GLU A 106 -0.70 11.73 -3.49
C GLU A 106 -2.19 11.47 -3.38
N MET A 107 -2.84 12.12 -2.39
CA MET A 107 -4.29 12.04 -2.23
C MET A 107 -4.89 13.44 -2.17
N THR A 108 -6.11 13.60 -2.72
CA THR A 108 -6.87 14.83 -2.57
C THR A 108 -7.61 14.87 -1.23
N ALA A 109 -7.93 16.05 -0.75
CA ALA A 109 -8.71 16.21 0.48
C ALA A 109 -10.10 15.58 0.34
N GLU A 110 -10.74 15.72 -0.82
CA GLU A 110 -12.04 15.12 -1.11
C GLU A 110 -12.00 13.59 -1.01
N ALA A 111 -10.95 12.95 -1.55
CA ALA A 111 -10.77 11.51 -1.43
C ALA A 111 -10.63 11.08 0.03
N VAL A 112 -9.81 11.79 0.81
CA VAL A 112 -9.63 11.50 2.25
C VAL A 112 -10.92 11.67 3.03
N LEU A 113 -11.66 12.75 2.81
CA LEU A 113 -12.93 13.02 3.50
C LEU A 113 -14.01 12.00 3.14
N ARG A 114 -14.04 11.49 1.89
CA ARG A 114 -14.92 10.36 1.52
C ARG A 114 -14.59 9.10 2.32
N LEU A 115 -13.29 8.77 2.43
CA LEU A 115 -12.85 7.62 3.24
C LEU A 115 -13.26 7.77 4.70
N VAL A 116 -13.08 8.96 5.29
CA VAL A 116 -13.49 9.25 6.68
C VAL A 116 -14.99 9.07 6.85
N THR A 117 -15.80 9.67 5.97
CA THR A 117 -17.27 9.57 6.04
C THR A 117 -17.73 8.11 5.94
N ALA A 118 -17.14 7.32 5.05
CA ALA A 118 -17.50 5.91 4.90
C ALA A 118 -17.08 5.06 6.11
N MET A 119 -15.92 5.36 6.71
CA MET A 119 -15.44 4.67 7.92
C MET A 119 -16.27 5.02 9.15
N GLU A 120 -16.72 6.27 9.28
CA GLU A 120 -17.62 6.71 10.36
C GLU A 120 -19.02 6.05 10.23
N ALA A 121 -19.48 5.85 9.01
CA ALA A 121 -20.79 5.23 8.75
C ALA A 121 -20.84 3.71 9.04
N ASP A 122 -19.71 2.99 9.01
CA ASP A 122 -19.63 1.55 9.29
C ASP A 122 -18.60 1.25 10.39
N PRO A 123 -19.02 1.11 11.67
CA PRO A 123 -18.13 0.82 12.78
C PRO A 123 -17.37 -0.52 12.69
N LYS A 124 -17.81 -1.44 11.82
CA LYS A 124 -17.13 -2.71 11.57
C LYS A 124 -16.09 -2.63 10.47
N LEU A 125 -15.98 -1.51 9.76
CA LEU A 125 -14.98 -1.29 8.72
C LEU A 125 -13.63 -0.96 9.36
N ALA A 126 -12.66 -1.84 9.18
CA ALA A 126 -11.31 -1.68 9.72
C ALA A 126 -10.35 -1.03 8.71
N ILE A 127 -10.48 -1.36 7.42
CA ILE A 127 -9.69 -0.75 6.36
C ILE A 127 -10.61 -0.38 5.19
N LEU A 128 -10.45 0.84 4.69
CA LEU A 128 -11.04 1.29 3.43
C LEU A 128 -9.93 1.69 2.48
N GLN A 129 -9.69 0.84 1.49
CA GLN A 129 -8.69 1.03 0.45
C GLN A 129 -9.26 1.86 -0.70
N GLN A 130 -8.60 2.96 -1.08
CA GLN A 130 -8.90 3.68 -2.32
C GLN A 130 -8.12 3.06 -3.48
N LEU A 131 -8.73 2.92 -4.67
CA LEU A 131 -8.00 2.54 -5.88
C LEU A 131 -6.89 3.54 -6.15
N ILE A 132 -5.69 3.03 -6.39
CA ILE A 132 -4.49 3.83 -6.64
C ILE A 132 -4.20 3.84 -8.13
N VAL A 133 -3.95 5.01 -8.68
CA VAL A 133 -3.52 5.16 -10.08
C VAL A 133 -2.18 5.88 -10.16
N GLY A 134 -1.44 5.64 -11.22
CA GLY A 134 -0.16 6.34 -11.42
C GLY A 134 -0.34 7.83 -11.64
N ARG A 135 0.51 8.65 -11.02
CA ARG A 135 0.58 10.10 -11.27
C ARG A 135 0.93 10.39 -12.72
N PRO A 136 0.45 11.50 -13.31
CA PRO A 136 0.87 11.92 -14.65
C PRO A 136 2.39 11.98 -14.77
N ALA A 137 2.94 11.43 -15.86
CA ALA A 137 4.38 11.37 -16.11
C ALA A 137 4.71 11.89 -17.51
N SER A 138 5.88 12.53 -17.65
CA SER A 138 6.39 13.02 -18.95
C SER A 138 7.22 11.97 -19.69
N ALA A 139 7.93 11.10 -18.96
CA ALA A 139 8.79 10.05 -19.53
C ALA A 139 7.97 8.92 -20.19
N ALA A 140 8.52 8.33 -21.25
CA ALA A 140 7.83 7.31 -22.05
C ALA A 140 7.51 6.03 -21.26
N PHE A 141 8.46 5.52 -20.47
CA PHE A 141 8.26 4.27 -19.74
C PHE A 141 7.14 4.37 -18.69
N PRO A 142 7.10 5.35 -17.76
CA PRO A 142 5.98 5.50 -16.84
C PRO A 142 4.64 5.70 -17.53
N ARG A 143 4.60 6.43 -18.65
CA ARG A 143 3.35 6.62 -19.41
C ARG A 143 2.82 5.32 -20.00
N LEU A 144 3.68 4.51 -20.60
CA LEU A 144 3.31 3.19 -21.13
C LEU A 144 2.88 2.25 -20.01
N PHE A 145 3.62 2.25 -18.90
CA PHE A 145 3.30 1.46 -17.73
C PHE A 145 1.92 1.84 -17.15
N GLN A 146 1.64 3.14 -16.98
CA GLN A 146 0.35 3.64 -16.53
C GLN A 146 -0.80 3.22 -17.43
N PHE A 147 -0.60 3.29 -18.74
CA PHE A 147 -1.64 2.87 -19.69
C PHE A 147 -2.01 1.41 -19.48
N GLY A 148 -1.02 0.51 -19.37
CA GLY A 148 -1.25 -0.91 -19.10
C GLY A 148 -1.92 -1.16 -17.76
N MET A 149 -1.44 -0.48 -16.71
CA MET A 149 -2.01 -0.57 -15.36
C MET A 149 -3.49 -0.14 -15.36
N ARG A 150 -3.81 1.05 -15.88
CA ARG A 150 -5.19 1.57 -15.89
C ARG A 150 -6.15 0.70 -16.68
N ALA A 151 -5.72 0.17 -17.83
CA ALA A 151 -6.56 -0.69 -18.65
C ALA A 151 -6.99 -1.98 -17.91
N ALA A 152 -6.12 -2.55 -17.08
CA ALA A 152 -6.40 -3.76 -16.33
C ALA A 152 -6.96 -3.51 -14.93
N MET A 153 -6.38 -2.58 -14.17
CA MET A 153 -6.68 -2.37 -12.75
C MET A 153 -8.11 -1.90 -12.51
N ARG A 154 -8.69 -1.09 -13.38
CA ARG A 154 -10.08 -0.65 -13.22
C ARG A 154 -11.06 -1.83 -13.20
N SER A 155 -10.95 -2.71 -14.18
CA SER A 155 -11.81 -3.91 -14.26
C SER A 155 -11.52 -4.86 -13.11
N TRP A 156 -10.24 -5.06 -12.78
CA TRP A 156 -9.81 -5.90 -11.67
C TRP A 156 -10.34 -5.40 -10.33
N ALA A 157 -10.10 -4.13 -9.98
CA ALA A 157 -10.53 -3.53 -8.72
C ALA A 157 -12.07 -3.51 -8.58
N THR A 158 -12.80 -3.20 -9.67
CA THR A 158 -14.25 -3.26 -9.68
C THR A 158 -14.75 -4.68 -9.41
N GLY A 159 -14.16 -5.68 -10.08
CA GLY A 159 -14.49 -7.08 -9.86
C GLY A 159 -14.21 -7.52 -8.43
N GLN A 160 -13.03 -7.18 -7.89
CA GLN A 160 -12.67 -7.48 -6.50
C GLN A 160 -13.62 -6.81 -5.50
N ALA A 161 -13.89 -5.51 -5.65
CA ALA A 161 -14.79 -4.78 -4.76
C ALA A 161 -16.19 -5.39 -4.75
N TRP A 162 -16.68 -5.88 -5.90
CA TRP A 162 -18.01 -6.46 -6.01
C TRP A 162 -18.10 -7.85 -5.37
N TRP A 163 -17.21 -8.77 -5.67
CA TRP A 163 -17.36 -10.14 -5.23
C TRP A 163 -16.69 -10.48 -3.90
N GLN A 164 -15.64 -9.74 -3.50
CA GLN A 164 -15.05 -9.87 -2.17
C GLN A 164 -15.80 -9.07 -1.09
N ALA A 165 -16.50 -8.00 -1.49
CA ALA A 165 -17.32 -7.15 -0.61
C ALA A 165 -16.60 -6.75 0.68
N ASP A 166 -17.00 -7.31 1.83
CA ASP A 166 -16.46 -7.00 3.16
C ASP A 166 -15.13 -7.71 3.46
N GLU A 167 -14.71 -8.65 2.62
CA GLU A 167 -13.40 -9.31 2.70
C GLU A 167 -12.48 -8.86 1.55
N GLY A 168 -12.41 -7.55 1.30
CA GLY A 168 -11.63 -6.93 0.24
C GLY A 168 -10.12 -6.90 0.50
N PRO A 169 -9.32 -6.45 -0.49
CA PRO A 169 -7.88 -6.38 -0.39
C PRO A 169 -7.40 -5.13 0.38
N TYR A 170 -6.15 -5.18 0.84
CA TYR A 170 -5.37 -4.03 1.26
C TYR A 170 -4.03 -4.05 0.52
N TRP A 171 -3.62 -2.90 -0.01
CA TRP A 171 -2.39 -2.76 -0.82
C TRP A 171 -1.30 -1.93 -0.12
N GLY A 172 -1.43 -1.71 1.18
CA GLY A 172 -0.37 -1.18 2.03
C GLY A 172 -0.31 0.35 2.14
N HIS A 173 -0.99 1.11 1.28
CA HIS A 173 -1.01 2.58 1.33
C HIS A 173 -2.27 3.17 0.67
N ASN A 174 -2.44 4.49 0.75
CA ASN A 174 -3.63 5.23 0.27
C ASN A 174 -4.95 4.60 0.78
N ALA A 175 -4.93 4.21 2.03
CA ALA A 175 -6.04 3.58 2.72
C ALA A 175 -6.26 4.23 4.08
N LEU A 176 -7.52 4.37 4.47
CA LEU A 176 -7.89 4.77 5.83
C LEU A 176 -8.12 3.52 6.67
N ILE A 177 -7.51 3.50 7.85
CA ILE A 177 -7.44 2.34 8.72
C ILE A 177 -7.91 2.72 10.12
N ARG A 178 -8.81 1.92 10.70
CA ARG A 178 -9.24 2.04 12.10
C ARG A 178 -8.14 1.48 13.01
N ILE A 179 -7.64 2.32 13.91
CA ILE A 179 -6.43 2.01 14.70
C ILE A 179 -6.65 0.84 15.66
N ALA A 180 -7.75 0.82 16.41
CA ALA A 180 -7.97 -0.17 17.46
C ALA A 180 -7.90 -1.62 16.94
N PRO A 181 -8.72 -2.05 15.94
CA PRO A 181 -8.64 -3.40 15.40
C PRO A 181 -7.33 -3.69 14.68
N PHE A 182 -6.71 -2.68 14.04
CA PHE A 182 -5.45 -2.88 13.36
C PHE A 182 -4.30 -3.14 14.33
N ARG A 183 -4.25 -2.44 15.46
CA ARG A 183 -3.28 -2.71 16.55
C ARG A 183 -3.46 -4.10 17.15
N GLU A 184 -4.69 -4.55 17.30
CA GLU A 184 -4.99 -5.85 17.92
C GLU A 184 -4.69 -7.03 16.97
N HIS A 185 -5.06 -6.91 15.70
CA HIS A 185 -5.05 -8.03 14.74
C HIS A 185 -4.01 -7.89 13.62
N GLY A 186 -3.54 -6.68 13.31
CA GLY A 186 -2.59 -6.42 12.22
C GLY A 186 -1.13 -6.76 12.53
N LYS A 187 -0.76 -7.03 13.81
CA LYS A 187 0.63 -7.38 14.16
C LYS A 187 1.09 -8.63 13.45
N LEU A 188 2.22 -8.53 12.76
CA LEU A 188 2.78 -9.64 12.01
C LEU A 188 3.79 -10.42 12.86
N GLU A 189 3.65 -11.73 12.85
CA GLU A 189 4.61 -12.67 13.42
C GLU A 189 5.68 -13.02 12.38
N ARG A 190 6.79 -13.55 12.85
CA ARG A 190 7.80 -14.13 11.96
C ARG A 190 7.27 -15.43 11.35
N LEU A 191 7.73 -15.75 10.15
CA LEU A 191 7.47 -17.04 9.53
C LEU A 191 8.14 -18.18 10.32
N PRO A 192 7.74 -19.44 10.11
CA PRO A 192 8.31 -20.58 10.83
C PRO A 192 9.84 -20.72 10.68
N ASP A 193 10.42 -20.21 9.60
CA ASP A 193 11.86 -20.16 9.36
C ASP A 193 12.57 -18.99 10.04
N GLY A 194 11.82 -18.17 10.81
CA GLY A 194 12.31 -16.98 11.48
C GLY A 194 12.39 -15.73 10.60
N SER A 195 12.11 -15.83 9.32
CA SER A 195 12.13 -14.66 8.41
C SER A 195 10.97 -13.71 8.68
N MET A 196 11.15 -12.44 8.29
CA MET A 196 10.11 -11.42 8.36
C MET A 196 9.20 -11.51 7.13
N ILE A 197 7.92 -11.22 7.32
CA ILE A 197 6.96 -11.09 6.21
C ILE A 197 7.30 -9.80 5.44
N LEU A 198 7.59 -9.94 4.15
CA LEU A 198 7.98 -8.84 3.27
C LEU A 198 6.77 -8.10 2.68
N SER A 199 5.76 -8.85 2.21
CA SER A 199 4.48 -8.28 1.74
C SER A 199 3.45 -8.40 2.86
N HIS A 200 3.33 -7.34 3.65
CA HIS A 200 2.56 -7.35 4.89
C HIS A 200 1.07 -7.09 4.68
N ASP A 201 0.73 -6.31 3.69
CA ASP A 201 -0.55 -5.71 3.42
C ASP A 201 -1.70 -6.72 3.28
N GLN A 202 -1.55 -7.70 2.41
CA GLN A 202 -2.55 -8.77 2.25
C GLN A 202 -2.72 -9.60 3.54
N VAL A 203 -1.63 -9.80 4.29
CA VAL A 203 -1.67 -10.58 5.53
C VAL A 203 -2.42 -9.82 6.62
N GLU A 204 -2.23 -8.51 6.72
CA GLU A 204 -2.97 -7.63 7.63
C GLU A 204 -4.48 -7.67 7.32
N ALA A 205 -4.87 -7.60 6.03
CA ALA A 205 -6.26 -7.71 5.61
C ALA A 205 -6.88 -9.05 6.01
N VAL A 206 -6.24 -10.19 5.67
CA VAL A 206 -6.81 -11.51 5.96
C VAL A 206 -6.86 -11.81 7.47
N ARG A 207 -6.01 -11.22 8.30
CA ARG A 207 -6.09 -11.31 9.75
C ARG A 207 -7.27 -10.53 10.31
N LEU A 208 -7.56 -9.36 9.77
CA LEU A 208 -8.75 -8.58 10.12
C LEU A 208 -10.03 -9.33 9.71
N HIS A 209 -10.07 -9.96 8.52
CA HIS A 209 -11.19 -10.82 8.11
C HIS A 209 -11.40 -11.97 9.11
N ALA A 210 -10.33 -12.66 9.50
CA ALA A 210 -10.38 -13.76 10.47
C ALA A 210 -10.92 -13.31 11.84
N ALA A 211 -10.70 -12.05 12.20
CA ALA A 211 -11.23 -11.43 13.41
C ALA A 211 -12.66 -10.85 13.25
N GLY A 212 -13.29 -11.00 12.07
CA GLY A 212 -14.66 -10.54 11.80
C GLY A 212 -14.77 -9.04 11.49
N TRP A 213 -13.67 -8.40 11.12
CA TRP A 213 -13.64 -7.02 10.65
C TRP A 213 -13.76 -6.95 9.14
N LYS A 214 -14.35 -5.86 8.65
CA LYS A 214 -14.52 -5.60 7.22
C LYS A 214 -13.29 -4.86 6.66
N VAL A 215 -12.88 -5.27 5.47
CA VAL A 215 -11.92 -4.55 4.63
C VAL A 215 -12.58 -4.35 3.28
N ARG A 216 -12.62 -3.12 2.78
CA ARG A 216 -13.26 -2.80 1.50
C ARG A 216 -12.33 -2.00 0.60
N CYS A 217 -12.55 -2.11 -0.70
CA CYS A 217 -11.91 -1.30 -1.73
C CYS A 217 -12.94 -0.43 -2.45
N LEU A 218 -12.64 0.87 -2.59
CA LEU A 218 -13.35 1.76 -3.50
C LEU A 218 -12.68 1.68 -4.87
N PRO A 219 -13.36 1.17 -5.90
CA PRO A 219 -12.75 0.91 -7.20
C PRO A 219 -12.69 2.14 -8.13
N GLU A 220 -13.15 3.30 -7.67
CA GLU A 220 -13.19 4.53 -8.45
C GLU A 220 -11.80 5.16 -8.52
N GLU A 221 -11.42 5.63 -9.72
CA GLU A 221 -10.23 6.44 -9.95
C GLU A 221 -10.51 7.88 -9.52
N ASP A 222 -10.38 8.19 -8.24
CA ASP A 222 -10.74 9.51 -7.74
C ASP A 222 -9.83 9.96 -6.59
N GLY A 223 -8.87 10.83 -6.93
CA GLY A 223 -8.04 11.55 -6.00
C GLY A 223 -7.03 10.72 -5.22
N SER A 224 -6.65 9.52 -5.70
CA SER A 224 -5.63 8.67 -5.07
C SER A 224 -4.60 8.24 -6.11
N MET A 225 -3.36 8.66 -5.94
CA MET A 225 -2.28 8.45 -6.91
C MET A 225 -0.98 8.03 -6.22
N GLU A 226 -0.09 7.41 -7.01
CA GLU A 226 1.27 7.06 -6.59
C GLU A 226 2.30 7.39 -7.67
N GLY A 227 3.58 7.42 -7.30
CA GLY A 227 4.69 7.46 -8.25
C GLY A 227 4.81 6.14 -9.02
N ASN A 228 5.15 6.22 -10.31
CA ASN A 228 5.49 5.03 -11.07
C ASN A 228 7.01 4.87 -11.15
N PRO A 229 7.50 3.63 -11.33
CA PRO A 229 8.93 3.42 -11.59
C PRO A 229 9.37 4.27 -12.77
N PRO A 230 10.47 5.03 -12.66
CA PRO A 230 10.92 5.92 -13.73
C PRO A 230 11.46 5.16 -14.93
N ALA A 231 11.97 3.93 -14.74
CA ALA A 231 12.52 3.10 -15.79
C ALA A 231 12.36 1.59 -15.48
N MET A 232 12.63 0.74 -16.48
CA MET A 232 12.54 -0.71 -16.38
C MET A 232 13.39 -1.32 -15.25
N PRO A 233 14.64 -0.91 -15.00
CA PRO A 233 15.43 -1.49 -13.91
C PRO A 233 14.81 -1.28 -12.52
N GLU A 234 14.22 -0.12 -12.27
CA GLU A 234 13.53 0.18 -11.02
C GLU A 234 12.26 -0.65 -10.88
N PHE A 235 11.51 -0.81 -11.98
CA PHE A 235 10.35 -1.69 -12.03
C PHE A 235 10.73 -3.14 -11.68
N ILE A 236 11.77 -3.70 -12.33
CA ILE A 236 12.21 -5.09 -12.09
C ILE A 236 12.62 -5.28 -10.62
N ARG A 237 13.37 -4.34 -10.03
CA ARG A 237 13.77 -4.42 -8.62
C ARG A 237 12.57 -4.41 -7.68
N ARG A 238 11.56 -3.59 -7.96
CA ARG A 238 10.31 -3.53 -7.20
C ARG A 238 9.52 -4.84 -7.33
N ASP A 239 9.35 -5.30 -8.56
CA ASP A 239 8.61 -6.52 -8.87
C ASP A 239 9.23 -7.78 -8.25
N GLN A 240 10.57 -7.91 -8.29
CA GLN A 240 11.28 -8.99 -7.61
C GLN A 240 11.04 -9.02 -6.10
N ARG A 241 11.02 -7.85 -5.45
CA ARG A 241 10.75 -7.75 -4.02
C ARG A 241 9.31 -8.16 -3.70
N TRP A 242 8.35 -7.74 -4.51
CA TRP A 242 6.95 -8.14 -4.36
C TRP A 242 6.77 -9.64 -4.61
N ALA A 243 7.40 -10.18 -5.65
CA ALA A 243 7.37 -11.62 -5.92
C ALA A 243 7.92 -12.42 -4.73
N ALA A 244 9.07 -12.03 -4.18
CA ALA A 244 9.65 -12.68 -3.01
C ALA A 244 8.69 -12.66 -1.81
N GLY A 245 8.04 -11.52 -1.53
CA GLY A 245 7.06 -11.39 -0.46
C GLY A 245 5.81 -12.25 -0.69
N ASN A 246 5.29 -12.28 -1.91
CA ASN A 246 4.10 -13.08 -2.21
C ASN A 246 4.40 -14.59 -2.21
N MET A 247 5.63 -15.01 -2.51
CA MET A 247 6.02 -16.43 -2.36
C MET A 247 6.03 -16.89 -0.89
N GLN A 248 6.23 -16.00 0.06
CA GLN A 248 6.12 -16.34 1.48
C GLN A 248 4.69 -16.75 1.88
N TYR A 249 3.68 -16.34 1.12
CA TYR A 249 2.28 -16.68 1.40
C TYR A 249 1.97 -18.17 1.35
N PHE A 250 2.79 -18.99 0.68
CA PHE A 250 2.66 -20.46 0.76
C PHE A 250 2.72 -20.97 2.20
N ALA A 251 3.58 -20.38 3.03
CA ALA A 251 3.66 -20.74 4.46
C ALA A 251 2.43 -20.25 5.24
N LEU A 252 1.76 -19.20 4.78
CA LEU A 252 0.64 -18.56 5.46
C LEU A 252 -0.73 -19.15 5.10
N LEU A 253 -0.86 -19.89 3.97
CA LEU A 253 -2.13 -20.50 3.55
C LEU A 253 -2.75 -21.45 4.60
N ARG A 254 -1.94 -21.95 5.52
CA ARG A 254 -2.36 -22.90 6.58
C ARG A 254 -2.59 -22.23 7.93
N LEU A 255 -2.53 -20.92 8.02
CA LEU A 255 -2.79 -20.21 9.29
C LEU A 255 -4.19 -20.56 9.80
N PRO A 256 -4.33 -20.88 11.10
CA PRO A 256 -5.61 -21.18 11.72
C PRO A 256 -6.52 -19.93 11.72
N GLY A 257 -7.84 -20.15 11.66
CA GLY A 257 -8.82 -19.05 11.73
C GLY A 257 -9.02 -18.26 10.43
N MET A 258 -8.19 -18.44 9.41
CA MET A 258 -8.32 -17.73 8.14
C MET A 258 -9.60 -18.13 7.40
N THR A 259 -10.31 -17.14 6.85
CA THR A 259 -11.50 -17.35 6.02
C THR A 259 -11.16 -18.01 4.68
N ALA A 260 -12.16 -18.58 4.00
CA ALA A 260 -11.96 -19.12 2.65
C ALA A 260 -11.53 -18.01 1.66
N MET A 261 -12.12 -16.81 1.80
CA MET A 261 -11.76 -15.65 1.00
C MET A 261 -10.33 -15.20 1.26
N GLY A 262 -9.90 -15.14 2.53
CA GLY A 262 -8.52 -14.80 2.88
C GLY A 262 -7.50 -15.76 2.27
N ARG A 263 -7.78 -17.09 2.30
CA ARG A 263 -6.92 -18.07 1.60
C ARG A 263 -6.89 -17.85 0.10
N TRP A 264 -8.03 -17.55 -0.51
CA TRP A 264 -8.12 -17.25 -1.93
C TRP A 264 -7.32 -15.99 -2.29
N GLN A 265 -7.39 -14.93 -1.49
CA GLN A 265 -6.60 -13.71 -1.73
C GLN A 265 -5.09 -13.98 -1.71
N LEU A 266 -4.59 -14.73 -0.72
CA LEU A 266 -3.18 -15.10 -0.67
C LEU A 266 -2.79 -16.00 -1.85
N LEU A 267 -3.64 -16.95 -2.22
CA LEU A 267 -3.41 -17.81 -3.41
C LEU A 267 -3.38 -16.97 -4.69
N GLN A 268 -4.30 -16.04 -4.84
CA GLN A 268 -4.37 -15.12 -5.98
C GLN A 268 -3.09 -14.28 -6.11
N ALA A 269 -2.59 -13.76 -4.99
CA ALA A 269 -1.33 -13.01 -4.93
C ALA A 269 -0.12 -13.86 -5.31
N ILE A 270 -0.07 -15.13 -4.91
CA ILE A 270 0.94 -16.10 -5.38
C ILE A 270 0.81 -16.31 -6.90
N LEU A 271 -0.39 -16.61 -7.39
CA LEU A 271 -0.62 -16.94 -8.81
C LEU A 271 -0.31 -15.76 -9.75
N LEU A 272 -0.40 -14.52 -9.28
CA LEU A 272 -0.03 -13.34 -10.05
C LEU A 272 1.41 -13.44 -10.57
N PHE A 273 2.33 -13.95 -9.76
CA PHE A 273 3.75 -14.09 -10.13
C PHE A 273 4.06 -15.39 -10.87
N PHE A 274 3.13 -16.33 -10.94
CA PHE A 274 3.27 -17.53 -11.77
C PHE A 274 2.89 -17.29 -13.24
N GLY A 275 2.23 -16.18 -13.56
CA GLY A 275 1.80 -15.88 -14.92
C GLY A 275 2.95 -15.92 -15.93
N ALA A 276 4.04 -15.20 -15.69
CA ALA A 276 5.18 -15.15 -16.59
C ALA A 276 5.90 -16.51 -16.76
N PRO A 277 6.25 -17.28 -15.71
CA PRO A 277 6.78 -18.63 -15.84
C PRO A 277 5.86 -19.58 -16.59
N LEU A 278 4.55 -19.55 -16.35
CA LEU A 278 3.58 -20.41 -17.05
C LEU A 278 3.49 -20.07 -18.53
N TRP A 279 3.49 -18.79 -18.91
CA TRP A 279 3.56 -18.38 -20.30
C TRP A 279 4.85 -18.87 -20.99
N LEU A 280 5.99 -18.76 -20.31
CA LEU A 280 7.24 -19.31 -20.83
C LEU A 280 7.14 -20.81 -21.07
N LEU A 281 6.56 -21.57 -20.14
CA LEU A 281 6.34 -23.02 -20.31
C LEU A 281 5.42 -23.32 -21.50
N VAL A 282 4.35 -22.56 -21.71
CA VAL A 282 3.48 -22.70 -22.89
C VAL A 282 4.25 -22.46 -24.19
N LEU A 283 5.08 -21.39 -24.22
CA LEU A 283 5.90 -21.10 -25.40
C LEU A 283 6.92 -22.19 -25.69
N VAL A 284 7.59 -22.70 -24.65
CA VAL A 284 8.54 -23.82 -24.77
C VAL A 284 7.83 -25.10 -25.28
N ALA A 285 6.67 -25.42 -24.68
CA ALA A 285 5.89 -26.57 -25.08
C ALA A 285 5.41 -26.47 -26.56
N ALA A 286 4.96 -25.27 -26.97
CA ALA A 286 4.58 -25.01 -28.36
C ALA A 286 5.75 -25.19 -29.31
N LEU A 287 6.94 -24.68 -28.99
CA LEU A 287 8.16 -24.88 -29.78
C LEU A 287 8.54 -26.34 -29.87
N LEU A 288 8.55 -27.08 -28.75
CA LEU A 288 8.82 -28.50 -28.72
C LEU A 288 7.83 -29.28 -29.57
N ASN A 289 6.54 -28.95 -29.51
CA ASN A 289 5.51 -29.60 -30.34
C ASN A 289 5.79 -29.43 -31.86
N VAL A 290 6.21 -28.23 -32.28
CA VAL A 290 6.61 -27.97 -33.66
C VAL A 290 7.85 -28.80 -34.06
N LEU A 291 8.88 -28.79 -33.18
CA LEU A 291 10.14 -29.50 -33.43
C LEU A 291 9.97 -31.04 -33.47
N THR A 292 9.02 -31.59 -32.73
CA THR A 292 8.73 -33.05 -32.69
C THR A 292 7.70 -33.49 -33.71
N GLY A 293 7.26 -32.59 -34.60
CA GLY A 293 6.31 -32.92 -35.65
C GLY A 293 4.87 -33.12 -35.21
N GLY A 294 4.52 -32.71 -33.98
CA GLY A 294 3.17 -32.86 -33.41
C GLY A 294 2.06 -32.03 -34.06
N ALA A 295 2.40 -31.18 -35.02
CA ALA A 295 1.41 -30.33 -35.71
C ALA A 295 0.81 -31.00 -37.01
N ALA A 296 1.22 -32.17 -37.36
CA ALA A 296 0.73 -32.86 -38.55
C ALA A 296 -0.51 -33.71 -38.24
N GLY A 297 -1.63 -33.12 -37.92
CA GLY A 297 -2.83 -33.94 -37.80
C GLY A 297 -4.00 -33.42 -36.97
N THR A 298 -4.35 -32.15 -37.11
CA THR A 298 -5.72 -31.73 -36.76
C THR A 298 -6.35 -31.05 -37.98
N PRO A 299 -7.50 -31.51 -38.45
CA PRO A 299 -8.25 -30.87 -39.52
C PRO A 299 -8.76 -29.52 -39.07
#